data_a1a4ff802c5f9f32df6a4e56f2e8a3c8
#
_entry.id   a1a4ff802c5f9f32df6a4e56f2e8a3c8
#
_cell.length_a   1.000
_cell.length_b   1.000
_cell.length_c   1.000
_cell.angle_alpha   90.00
_cell.angle_beta   90.00
_cell.angle_gamma   90.00
#
_symmetry.space_group_name_H-M   'P 1'
#
loop_
_entity.id
_entity.type
_entity.pdbx_description
1 polymer ?
#
loop_
_entity_poly.entity_id
_entity_poly.type
_entity_poly.pdbx_seq_one_letter_code
_entity_poly.pdbx_strand_id
1 'polypeptide(L)'
;MTRKELDLWVGIFALVGIGALLFLSLKVANLASFSSSDMYHVNAKFENIGGLKIRAPVKSAGVVVGRVGDIRFDNESFEAVVAMNIDSRFQFPKDSSAKILTSGLLGEQYIGITAGGDSVNLKSGDTLKLTQSAVVLENLIGQFLYNKAAEGDGKK
;
A
#
# COMPACT_ATOMS: atom_id res chain seq x y z
N MET A 1 -0.58 -22.46 53.76
CA MET A 1 -0.81 -22.80 52.37
C MET A 1 -0.11 -24.10 52.05
N THR A 2 -0.83 -25.10 51.64
CA THR A 2 -0.27 -26.38 51.23
C THR A 2 0.38 -26.23 49.85
N ARG A 3 1.43 -27.00 49.54
CA ARG A 3 2.09 -26.96 48.19
C ARG A 3 1.11 -27.16 47.08
N LYS A 4 0.09 -28.00 47.27
CA LYS A 4 -0.98 -28.23 46.28
C LYS A 4 -1.84 -26.98 45.95
N GLU A 5 -2.08 -26.12 46.95
CA GLU A 5 -2.83 -24.86 46.75
C GLU A 5 -1.99 -23.86 45.96
N LEU A 6 -0.69 -23.78 46.21
CA LEU A 6 0.22 -22.94 45.44
C LEU A 6 0.31 -23.39 43.97
N ASP A 7 0.46 -24.69 43.74
CA ASP A 7 0.53 -25.26 42.40
C ASP A 7 -0.76 -25.01 41.60
N LEU A 8 -1.93 -25.09 42.29
CA LEU A 8 -3.22 -24.76 41.66
C LEU A 8 -3.30 -23.27 41.24
N TRP A 9 -2.91 -22.36 42.15
CA TRP A 9 -2.94 -20.92 41.85
C TRP A 9 -1.96 -20.53 40.73
N VAL A 10 -0.78 -21.14 40.68
CA VAL A 10 0.18 -20.94 39.59
C VAL A 10 -0.38 -21.47 38.26
N GLY A 11 -1.04 -22.65 38.28
CA GLY A 11 -1.70 -23.21 37.08
C GLY A 11 -2.81 -22.31 36.55
N ILE A 12 -3.66 -21.78 37.43
CA ILE A 12 -4.73 -20.85 37.03
C ILE A 12 -4.13 -19.56 36.47
N PHE A 13 -3.11 -18.99 37.11
CA PHE A 13 -2.44 -17.79 36.61
C PHE A 13 -1.83 -17.99 35.23
N ALA A 14 -1.16 -19.12 35.00
CA ALA A 14 -0.59 -19.48 33.69
C ALA A 14 -1.69 -19.60 32.61
N LEU A 15 -2.81 -20.25 32.92
CA LEU A 15 -3.94 -20.38 31.99
C LEU A 15 -4.55 -19.00 31.65
N VAL A 16 -4.74 -18.15 32.62
CA VAL A 16 -5.25 -16.77 32.40
C VAL A 16 -4.26 -15.97 31.56
N GLY A 17 -2.95 -16.09 31.81
CA GLY A 17 -1.91 -15.43 31.01
C GLY A 17 -1.90 -15.87 29.55
N ILE A 18 -2.01 -17.16 29.29
CA ILE A 18 -2.10 -17.72 27.93
C ILE A 18 -3.40 -17.23 27.25
N GLY A 19 -4.54 -17.27 27.96
CA GLY A 19 -5.81 -16.78 27.45
C GLY A 19 -5.77 -15.30 27.09
N ALA A 20 -5.15 -14.46 27.93
CA ALA A 20 -4.97 -13.04 27.67
C ALA A 20 -4.07 -12.77 26.45
N LEU A 21 -3.00 -13.54 26.26
CA LEU A 21 -2.14 -13.42 25.09
C LEU A 21 -2.85 -13.83 23.81
N LEU A 22 -3.63 -14.91 23.83
CA LEU A 22 -4.45 -15.32 22.70
C LEU A 22 -5.52 -14.27 22.36
N PHE A 23 -6.19 -13.71 23.36
CA PHE A 23 -7.17 -12.64 23.17
C PHE A 23 -6.54 -11.39 22.56
N LEU A 24 -5.39 -10.96 23.06
CA LEU A 24 -4.64 -9.82 22.52
C LEU A 24 -4.19 -10.10 21.07
N SER A 25 -3.70 -11.30 20.78
CA SER A 25 -3.29 -11.70 19.45
C SER A 25 -4.44 -11.61 18.46
N LEU A 26 -5.61 -12.15 18.83
CA LEU A 26 -6.82 -12.06 18.01
C LEU A 26 -7.31 -10.61 17.84
N LYS A 27 -7.22 -9.79 18.89
CA LYS A 27 -7.61 -8.39 18.83
C LYS A 27 -6.70 -7.57 17.93
N VAL A 28 -5.40 -7.79 17.97
CA VAL A 28 -4.41 -7.17 17.08
C VAL A 28 -4.60 -7.63 15.64
N ALA A 29 -4.85 -8.92 15.42
CA ALA A 29 -5.16 -9.46 14.09
C ALA A 29 -6.45 -8.86 13.50
N ASN A 30 -7.46 -8.60 14.35
CA ASN A 30 -8.74 -8.02 13.93
C ASN A 30 -8.70 -6.49 13.78
N LEU A 31 -7.70 -5.79 14.34
CA LEU A 31 -7.46 -4.37 14.06
C LEU A 31 -7.07 -4.11 12.60
N ALA A 32 -6.68 -5.16 11.86
CA ALA A 32 -6.46 -5.12 10.42
C ALA A 32 -7.76 -5.20 9.60
N SER A 33 -8.91 -5.38 10.24
CA SER A 33 -10.22 -5.41 9.58
C SER A 33 -10.71 -3.98 9.34
N PHE A 34 -10.20 -3.32 8.31
CA PHE A 34 -11.08 -2.50 7.50
C PHE A 34 -12.21 -3.45 7.06
N SER A 35 -13.42 -3.20 7.53
CA SER A 35 -14.59 -4.00 7.21
C SER A 35 -14.67 -4.17 5.69
N SER A 36 -14.51 -5.40 5.23
CA SER A 36 -14.52 -5.76 3.80
C SER A 36 -15.88 -5.53 3.13
N SER A 37 -16.88 -5.09 3.89
CA SER A 37 -18.25 -4.91 3.40
C SER A 37 -18.50 -3.63 2.61
N ASP A 38 -17.61 -2.63 2.72
CA ASP A 38 -17.80 -1.33 2.09
C ASP A 38 -16.56 -0.86 1.31
N MET A 39 -15.96 -1.75 0.51
CA MET A 39 -14.84 -1.40 -0.36
C MET A 39 -15.18 -1.70 -1.81
N TYR A 40 -14.75 -0.86 -2.72
CA TYR A 40 -14.77 -1.16 -4.15
C TYR A 40 -13.35 -1.32 -4.68
N HIS A 41 -13.21 -2.20 -5.67
CA HIS A 41 -11.92 -2.58 -6.22
C HIS A 41 -11.67 -1.79 -7.50
N VAL A 42 -10.53 -1.12 -7.58
CA VAL A 42 -10.08 -0.40 -8.77
C VAL A 42 -8.70 -0.89 -9.16
N ASN A 43 -8.51 -1.14 -10.44
CA ASN A 43 -7.22 -1.55 -10.98
C ASN A 43 -6.46 -0.35 -11.55
N ALA A 44 -5.14 -0.43 -11.54
CA ALA A 44 -4.26 0.50 -12.23
C ALA A 44 -3.08 -0.27 -12.80
N LYS A 45 -2.66 0.07 -14.03
CA LYS A 45 -1.49 -0.52 -14.68
C LYS A 45 -0.32 0.43 -14.61
N PHE A 46 0.86 -0.10 -14.28
CA PHE A 46 2.10 0.67 -14.17
C PHE A 46 3.22 -0.08 -14.87
N GLU A 47 4.05 0.62 -15.62
CA GLU A 47 5.26 0.05 -16.22
C GLU A 47 6.29 -0.37 -15.16
N ASN A 48 6.36 0.38 -14.06
CA ASN A 48 7.26 0.09 -12.95
C ASN A 48 6.63 0.50 -11.62
N ILE A 49 6.50 -0.44 -10.71
CA ILE A 49 5.95 -0.21 -9.36
C ILE A 49 7.03 0.08 -8.31
N GLY A 50 8.33 -0.02 -8.67
CA GLY A 50 9.44 0.15 -7.73
C GLY A 50 9.35 -0.81 -6.54
N GLY A 51 9.35 -0.27 -5.35
CA GLY A 51 9.23 -1.02 -4.08
C GLY A 51 7.82 -1.03 -3.50
N LEU A 52 6.76 -0.80 -4.30
CA LEU A 52 5.37 -0.86 -3.82
C LEU A 52 5.02 -2.26 -3.33
N LYS A 53 4.38 -2.34 -2.18
CA LYS A 53 4.02 -3.61 -1.53
C LYS A 53 2.51 -3.79 -1.43
N ILE A 54 2.05 -5.02 -1.31
CA ILE A 54 0.69 -5.34 -0.88
C ILE A 54 0.43 -4.69 0.48
N ARG A 55 -0.77 -4.19 0.70
CA ARG A 55 -1.21 -3.39 1.85
C ARG A 55 -0.61 -1.98 1.94
N ALA A 56 0.19 -1.54 0.98
CA ALA A 56 0.62 -0.15 0.92
C ALA A 56 -0.60 0.79 0.93
N PRO A 57 -0.52 1.95 1.60
CA PRO A 57 -1.66 2.86 1.67
C PRO A 57 -1.96 3.48 0.31
N VAL A 58 -3.23 3.65 0.00
CA VAL A 58 -3.74 4.49 -1.08
C VAL A 58 -4.21 5.79 -0.46
N LYS A 59 -3.66 6.91 -0.91
CA LYS A 59 -3.92 8.23 -0.34
C LYS A 59 -4.48 9.19 -1.39
N SER A 60 -5.37 10.06 -0.96
CA SER A 60 -5.80 11.25 -1.74
C SER A 60 -5.71 12.48 -0.86
N ALA A 61 -5.10 13.54 -1.35
CA ALA A 61 -4.83 14.76 -0.56
C ALA A 61 -4.15 14.48 0.81
N GLY A 62 -3.31 13.43 0.90
CA GLY A 62 -2.64 13.02 2.14
C GLY A 62 -3.46 12.11 3.05
N VAL A 63 -4.77 11.96 2.82
CA VAL A 63 -5.66 11.10 3.60
C VAL A 63 -5.64 9.68 3.06
N VAL A 64 -5.59 8.68 3.94
CA VAL A 64 -5.69 7.26 3.54
C VAL A 64 -7.13 6.94 3.16
N VAL A 65 -7.36 6.64 1.90
CA VAL A 65 -8.66 6.31 1.31
C VAL A 65 -8.83 4.83 1.00
N GLY A 66 -7.73 4.07 1.04
CA GLY A 66 -7.73 2.65 0.75
C GLY A 66 -6.37 1.99 0.95
N ARG A 67 -6.23 0.79 0.43
CA ARG A 67 -4.98 0.01 0.45
C ARG A 67 -4.81 -0.79 -0.83
N VAL A 68 -3.56 -1.07 -1.17
CA VAL A 68 -3.22 -2.03 -2.22
C VAL A 68 -3.66 -3.43 -1.77
N GLY A 69 -4.52 -4.06 -2.55
CA GLY A 69 -5.05 -5.39 -2.27
C GLY A 69 -4.19 -6.49 -2.87
N ASP A 70 -3.82 -6.34 -4.14
CA ASP A 70 -3.06 -7.33 -4.90
C ASP A 70 -2.16 -6.66 -5.94
N ILE A 71 -1.08 -7.35 -6.32
CA ILE A 71 -0.14 -6.91 -7.35
C ILE A 71 0.14 -8.13 -8.24
N ARG A 72 -0.12 -8.00 -9.54
CA ARG A 72 0.12 -9.04 -10.53
C ARG A 72 0.89 -8.50 -11.72
N PHE A 73 1.63 -9.37 -12.38
CA PHE A 73 2.29 -9.05 -13.64
C PHE A 73 1.39 -9.48 -14.81
N ASP A 74 1.17 -8.58 -15.74
CA ASP A 74 0.44 -8.84 -16.98
C ASP A 74 1.43 -9.24 -18.07
N ASN A 75 1.34 -10.50 -18.51
CA ASN A 75 2.26 -11.05 -19.52
C ASN A 75 1.98 -10.54 -20.95
N GLU A 76 0.82 -9.92 -21.18
CA GLU A 76 0.47 -9.38 -22.50
C GLU A 76 0.99 -7.96 -22.68
N SER A 77 0.75 -7.11 -21.67
CA SER A 77 1.21 -5.71 -21.69
C SER A 77 2.59 -5.50 -21.08
N PHE A 78 3.14 -6.50 -20.37
CA PHE A 78 4.39 -6.43 -19.62
C PHE A 78 4.37 -5.34 -18.53
N GLU A 79 3.20 -5.08 -17.98
CA GLU A 79 2.95 -4.09 -16.92
C GLU A 79 2.56 -4.76 -15.61
N ALA A 80 2.77 -4.05 -14.53
CA ALA A 80 2.24 -4.44 -13.23
C ALA A 80 0.79 -3.96 -13.09
N VAL A 81 -0.13 -4.88 -12.84
CA VAL A 81 -1.53 -4.59 -12.50
C VAL A 81 -1.67 -4.55 -11.00
N VAL A 82 -1.99 -3.39 -10.48
CA VAL A 82 -2.19 -3.15 -9.05
C VAL A 82 -3.69 -3.02 -8.77
N ALA A 83 -4.23 -3.94 -7.97
CA ALA A 83 -5.61 -3.85 -7.49
C ALA A 83 -5.63 -3.06 -6.16
N MET A 84 -6.45 -2.02 -6.12
CA MET A 84 -6.64 -1.16 -4.95
C MET A 84 -8.01 -1.39 -4.35
N ASN A 85 -8.08 -1.53 -3.04
CA ASN A 85 -9.31 -1.59 -2.27
C ASN A 85 -9.57 -0.21 -1.70
N ILE A 86 -10.57 0.48 -2.21
CA ILE A 86 -10.93 1.86 -1.82
C ILE A 86 -12.20 1.80 -0.99
N ASP A 87 -12.21 2.53 0.12
CA ASP A 87 -13.38 2.65 0.99
C ASP A 87 -14.51 3.37 0.24
N SER A 88 -15.72 2.80 0.25
CA SER A 88 -16.89 3.31 -0.50
C SER A 88 -17.36 4.70 -0.04
N ARG A 89 -16.90 5.16 1.12
CA ARG A 89 -17.11 6.55 1.56
C ARG A 89 -16.41 7.56 0.66
N PHE A 90 -15.37 7.13 -0.06
CA PHE A 90 -14.59 7.98 -0.96
C PHE A 90 -14.88 7.60 -2.40
N GLN A 91 -15.54 8.48 -3.13
CA GLN A 91 -15.86 8.27 -4.53
C GLN A 91 -14.92 9.12 -5.40
N PHE A 92 -14.35 8.50 -6.42
CA PHE A 92 -13.43 9.15 -7.34
C PHE A 92 -14.01 9.15 -8.76
N PRO A 93 -13.88 10.26 -9.52
CA PRO A 93 -14.23 10.32 -10.92
C PRO A 93 -13.44 9.31 -11.78
N LYS A 94 -14.01 8.89 -12.92
CA LYS A 94 -13.39 7.91 -13.83
C LYS A 94 -12.08 8.38 -14.44
N ASP A 95 -11.90 9.67 -14.60
CA ASP A 95 -10.70 10.33 -15.12
C ASP A 95 -9.66 10.64 -14.04
N SER A 96 -9.83 10.09 -12.84
CA SER A 96 -8.82 10.20 -11.78
C SER A 96 -7.51 9.55 -12.19
N SER A 97 -6.41 10.05 -11.65
CA SER A 97 -5.07 9.52 -11.90
C SER A 97 -4.48 8.86 -10.67
N ALA A 98 -3.69 7.79 -10.90
CA ALA A 98 -2.93 7.10 -9.85
C ALA A 98 -1.43 7.29 -10.08
N LYS A 99 -0.70 7.62 -9.02
CA LYS A 99 0.75 7.82 -9.05
C LYS A 99 1.40 7.01 -7.94
N ILE A 100 2.55 6.39 -8.21
CA ILE A 100 3.35 5.77 -7.17
C ILE A 100 4.32 6.79 -6.63
N LEU A 101 4.22 7.07 -5.34
CA LEU A 101 4.96 8.08 -4.62
C LEU A 101 5.75 7.44 -3.48
N THR A 102 6.84 8.08 -3.06
CA THR A 102 7.65 7.66 -1.91
C THR A 102 7.37 8.57 -0.71
N SER A 103 7.24 8.01 0.47
CA SER A 103 7.07 8.77 1.71
C SER A 103 8.39 9.42 2.11
N GLY A 104 8.58 10.69 1.76
CA GLY A 104 9.85 11.39 1.89
C GLY A 104 10.87 10.89 0.84
N LEU A 105 12.15 10.94 1.16
CA LEU A 105 13.23 10.56 0.22
C LEU A 105 13.51 9.05 0.21
N LEU A 106 13.40 8.38 1.36
CA LEU A 106 13.80 6.99 1.57
C LEU A 106 12.70 6.13 2.21
N GLY A 107 11.47 6.63 2.26
CA GLY A 107 10.36 5.93 2.90
C GLY A 107 9.71 4.87 2.01
N GLU A 108 8.71 4.19 2.54
CA GLU A 108 7.93 3.22 1.79
C GLU A 108 7.10 3.89 0.68
N GLN A 109 6.87 3.16 -0.40
CA GLN A 109 6.06 3.62 -1.50
C GLN A 109 4.58 3.43 -1.22
N TYR A 110 3.78 4.34 -1.76
CA TYR A 110 2.33 4.34 -1.65
C TYR A 110 1.70 4.84 -2.95
N ILE A 111 0.41 4.60 -3.12
CA ILE A 111 -0.34 5.14 -4.26
C ILE A 111 -1.00 6.45 -3.87
N GLY A 112 -0.73 7.51 -4.64
CA GLY A 112 -1.46 8.76 -4.58
C GLY A 112 -2.54 8.80 -5.66
N ILE A 113 -3.81 9.00 -5.28
CA ILE A 113 -4.91 9.24 -6.20
C ILE A 113 -5.19 10.75 -6.25
N THR A 114 -5.26 11.28 -7.47
CA THR A 114 -5.72 12.65 -7.72
C THR A 114 -7.05 12.56 -8.45
N ALA A 115 -8.08 13.16 -7.88
CA ALA A 115 -9.41 13.20 -8.49
C ALA A 115 -9.37 13.97 -9.81
N GLY A 116 -10.11 13.48 -10.80
CA GLY A 116 -10.36 14.15 -12.06
C GLY A 116 -11.58 15.08 -12.00
N GLY A 117 -12.11 15.46 -13.16
CA GLY A 117 -13.28 16.34 -13.31
C GLY A 117 -14.51 15.67 -13.93
N ASP A 118 -14.48 14.36 -14.17
CA ASP A 118 -15.61 13.64 -14.77
C ASP A 118 -16.79 13.61 -13.78
N SER A 119 -18.00 13.65 -14.34
CA SER A 119 -19.25 13.51 -13.59
C SER A 119 -19.56 12.04 -13.20
N VAL A 120 -18.90 11.08 -13.83
CA VAL A 120 -19.10 9.65 -13.61
C VAL A 120 -18.01 9.12 -12.66
N ASN A 121 -18.44 8.47 -11.58
CA ASN A 121 -17.54 7.87 -10.61
C ASN A 121 -17.07 6.48 -11.03
N LEU A 122 -15.89 6.09 -10.52
CA LEU A 122 -15.33 4.75 -10.60
C LEU A 122 -16.26 3.74 -9.92
N LYS A 123 -16.38 2.59 -10.55
CA LYS A 123 -17.10 1.42 -10.03
C LYS A 123 -16.13 0.29 -9.73
N SER A 124 -16.60 -0.67 -8.94
CA SER A 124 -15.81 -1.89 -8.67
C SER A 124 -15.51 -2.62 -9.98
N GLY A 125 -14.24 -2.94 -10.21
CA GLY A 125 -13.73 -3.56 -11.43
C GLY A 125 -13.20 -2.57 -12.48
N ASP A 126 -13.43 -1.28 -12.32
CA ASP A 126 -12.90 -0.27 -13.26
C ASP A 126 -11.37 -0.20 -13.18
N THR A 127 -10.76 0.25 -14.29
CA THR A 127 -9.31 0.44 -14.39
C THR A 127 -9.00 1.91 -14.64
N LEU A 128 -8.13 2.48 -13.82
CA LEU A 128 -7.59 3.83 -14.00
C LEU A 128 -6.69 3.85 -15.24
N LYS A 129 -6.95 4.79 -16.15
CA LYS A 129 -6.20 4.94 -17.40
C LYS A 129 -4.99 5.85 -17.26
N LEU A 130 -5.06 6.81 -16.34
CA LEU A 130 -4.01 7.79 -16.10
C LEU A 130 -3.14 7.32 -14.93
N THR A 131 -1.99 6.77 -15.25
CA THR A 131 -1.05 6.24 -14.25
C THR A 131 0.32 6.87 -14.41
N GLN A 132 1.04 7.01 -13.30
CA GLN A 132 2.43 7.41 -13.28
C GLN A 132 3.22 6.40 -12.46
N SER A 133 4.19 5.77 -13.10
CA SER A 133 5.09 4.78 -12.51
C SER A 133 5.97 5.36 -11.41
N ALA A 134 6.53 4.49 -10.58
CA ALA A 134 7.45 4.87 -9.52
C ALA A 134 8.72 5.53 -10.10
N VAL A 135 9.14 6.61 -9.46
CA VAL A 135 10.44 7.23 -9.72
C VAL A 135 11.48 6.50 -8.87
N VAL A 136 12.42 5.83 -9.52
CA VAL A 136 13.52 5.12 -8.87
C VAL A 136 14.69 6.09 -8.71
N LEU A 137 15.02 6.43 -7.47
CA LEU A 137 16.04 7.45 -7.15
C LEU A 137 17.42 7.06 -7.69
N GLU A 138 17.75 5.76 -7.69
CA GLU A 138 18.99 5.22 -8.20
C GLU A 138 19.20 5.55 -9.69
N ASN A 139 18.13 5.49 -10.48
CA ASN A 139 18.17 5.85 -11.90
C ASN A 139 18.47 7.34 -12.11
N LEU A 140 17.87 8.19 -11.28
CA LEU A 140 18.10 9.65 -11.34
C LEU A 140 19.54 10.00 -10.97
N ILE A 141 20.10 9.38 -9.93
CA ILE A 141 21.49 9.57 -9.51
C ILE A 141 22.42 9.06 -10.62
N GLY A 142 22.16 7.89 -11.19
CA GLY A 142 22.93 7.34 -12.29
C GLY A 142 22.97 8.27 -13.50
N GLN A 143 21.83 8.81 -13.91
CA GLN A 143 21.74 9.78 -15.01
C GLN A 143 22.49 11.08 -14.71
N PHE A 144 22.36 11.58 -13.50
CA PHE A 144 23.05 12.80 -13.07
C PHE A 144 24.57 12.63 -13.12
N LEU A 145 25.08 11.52 -12.59
CA LEU A 145 26.52 11.22 -12.61
C LEU A 145 27.05 11.02 -14.04
N TYR A 146 26.28 10.33 -14.88
CA TYR A 146 26.65 10.14 -16.29
C TYR A 146 26.72 11.48 -17.04
N ASN A 147 25.71 12.34 -16.88
CA ASN A 147 25.69 13.65 -17.53
C ASN A 147 26.83 14.54 -17.05
N LYS A 148 27.15 14.50 -15.75
CA LYS A 148 28.31 15.27 -15.20
C LYS A 148 29.64 14.75 -15.74
N ALA A 149 29.79 13.44 -15.89
CA ALA A 149 31.00 12.86 -16.49
C ALA A 149 31.16 13.27 -17.97
N ALA A 150 30.05 13.26 -18.73
CA ALA A 150 30.04 13.69 -20.13
C ALA A 150 30.36 15.19 -20.32
N GLU A 151 29.90 16.07 -19.42
CA GLU A 151 30.23 17.50 -19.41
C GLU A 151 31.71 17.78 -19.06
N GLY A 152 32.32 16.90 -18.23
CA GLY A 152 33.72 17.04 -17.83
C GLY A 152 34.74 16.69 -18.94
N ASP A 153 34.38 15.83 -19.88
CA ASP A 153 35.28 15.39 -20.97
C ASP A 153 35.27 16.33 -22.20
N GLY A 154 34.30 17.25 -22.26
CA GLY A 154 34.17 18.23 -23.34
C GLY A 154 35.02 19.53 -23.16
N LYS A 155 35.84 19.64 -22.12
CA LYS A 155 36.71 20.81 -21.82
C LYS A 155 38.19 20.43 -21.80
N LYS A 156 38.67 19.79 -22.86
CA LYS A 156 40.09 19.74 -23.16
C LYS A 156 40.37 20.23 -24.59
#